data_64dffedc42f37fbeca9fd082a0d59ac5
#
_entry.id   64dffedc42f37fbeca9fd082a0d59ac5
#
_cell.length_a   1.000
_cell.length_b   1.000
_cell.length_c   1.000
_cell.angle_alpha   90.00
_cell.angle_beta   90.00
_cell.angle_gamma   90.00
#
_symmetry.space_group_name_H-M   'P 1'
#
loop_
_entity.id
_entity.type
_entity.pdbx_description
1 polymer ?
#
loop_
_entity_poly.entity_id
_entity_poly.type
_entity_poly.pdbx_seq_one_letter_code
_entity_poly.pdbx_strand_id
1 'polypeptide(L)'
;MNYPLVREKIAPGVYFSSITDKKFKHNRMSVNLIVKLDRQKVTNRAVVPFILRQGSKSCPDFAVLNQRLCDLYGASLDAGIDKFGDYQIIALGIVGIDSRFALENEEMVQQCAALLAEILLDPDITDGKFNEKNTELEKQYLLDTIDAEINDKRTYATIRCKDVMCAEELCSIKKYGYREDAMKITPESAAKAYEELLRTARVEIMFEGC
;
A
#
# COMPACT_ATOMS: atom_id res chain seq x y z
N MET A 1 -28.05 -11.52 -0.86
CA MET A 1 -27.22 -12.04 0.24
C MET A 1 -26.71 -10.83 1.01
N ASN A 2 -27.04 -10.75 2.28
CA ASN A 2 -26.62 -9.62 3.13
C ASN A 2 -25.39 -10.09 3.91
N TYR A 3 -24.18 -9.65 3.51
CA TYR A 3 -22.98 -9.94 4.27
C TYR A 3 -22.89 -8.90 5.37
N PRO A 4 -22.84 -9.27 6.65
CA PRO A 4 -22.73 -8.30 7.72
C PRO A 4 -21.33 -7.69 7.69
N LEU A 5 -21.24 -6.44 7.21
CA LEU A 5 -20.07 -5.61 7.41
C LEU A 5 -20.04 -5.18 8.88
N VAL A 6 -19.06 -5.67 9.62
CA VAL A 6 -18.77 -5.16 10.97
C VAL A 6 -17.73 -4.06 10.81
N ARG A 7 -17.97 -2.91 11.45
CA ARG A 7 -17.03 -1.79 11.46
C ARG A 7 -16.88 -1.23 12.86
N GLU A 8 -15.64 -1.11 13.30
CA GLU A 8 -15.26 -0.63 14.62
C GLU A 8 -14.19 0.45 14.54
N LYS A 9 -14.26 1.42 15.45
CA LYS A 9 -13.19 2.40 15.63
C LYS A 9 -12.25 1.89 16.72
N ILE A 10 -11.02 1.54 16.31
CA ILE A 10 -10.00 0.98 17.22
C ILE A 10 -9.29 2.11 17.97
N ALA A 11 -8.95 3.21 17.26
CA ALA A 11 -8.24 4.35 17.82
C ALA A 11 -8.67 5.64 17.09
N PRO A 12 -8.30 6.83 17.58
CA PRO A 12 -8.52 8.06 16.85
C PRO A 12 -7.91 7.99 15.44
N GLY A 13 -8.76 8.10 14.41
CA GLY A 13 -8.35 8.01 13.01
C GLY A 13 -8.12 6.59 12.47
N VAL A 14 -8.26 5.53 13.30
CA VAL A 14 -8.06 4.13 12.90
C VAL A 14 -9.37 3.35 13.01
N TYR A 15 -9.75 2.71 11.91
CA TYR A 15 -10.96 1.92 11.80
C TYR A 15 -10.63 0.51 11.30
N PHE A 16 -11.32 -0.47 11.85
CA PHE A 16 -11.29 -1.86 11.39
C PHE A 16 -12.65 -2.21 10.82
N SER A 17 -12.65 -2.88 9.68
CA SER A 17 -13.86 -3.42 9.06
C SER A 17 -13.64 -4.88 8.70
N SER A 18 -14.66 -5.71 8.86
CA SER A 18 -14.57 -7.12 8.49
C SER A 18 -15.83 -7.61 7.79
N ILE A 19 -15.62 -8.50 6.83
CA ILE A 19 -16.66 -9.32 6.19
C ILE A 19 -16.21 -10.77 6.33
N THR A 20 -17.00 -11.57 7.04
CA THR A 20 -16.70 -12.99 7.27
C THR A 20 -17.73 -13.89 6.65
N ASP A 21 -17.28 -14.95 5.96
CA ASP A 21 -18.14 -15.98 5.41
C ASP A 21 -17.33 -17.28 5.21
N LYS A 22 -17.89 -18.40 5.66
CA LYS A 22 -17.28 -19.75 5.55
C LYS A 22 -17.01 -20.20 4.12
N LYS A 23 -17.59 -19.54 3.12
CA LYS A 23 -17.33 -19.83 1.69
C LYS A 23 -15.96 -19.36 1.23
N PHE A 24 -15.34 -18.37 1.92
CA PHE A 24 -14.03 -17.89 1.54
C PHE A 24 -12.96 -18.96 1.83
N LYS A 25 -12.10 -19.18 0.85
CA LYS A 25 -10.96 -20.09 0.95
C LYS A 25 -9.66 -19.37 1.22
N HIS A 26 -9.64 -18.08 0.94
CA HIS A 26 -8.54 -17.16 1.21
C HIS A 26 -9.01 -16.07 2.15
N ASN A 27 -8.10 -15.64 2.98
CA ASN A 27 -8.26 -14.48 3.83
C ASN A 27 -7.46 -13.33 3.23
N ARG A 28 -8.07 -12.18 3.11
CA ARG A 28 -7.43 -10.95 2.71
C ARG A 28 -7.44 -9.96 3.85
N MET A 29 -6.29 -9.38 4.13
CA MET A 29 -6.16 -8.24 5.01
C MET A 29 -5.53 -7.09 4.27
N SER A 30 -6.10 -5.89 4.39
CA SER A 30 -5.53 -4.68 3.78
C SER A 30 -5.52 -3.53 4.77
N VAL A 31 -4.51 -2.69 4.65
CA VAL A 31 -4.37 -1.43 5.37
C VAL A 31 -4.30 -0.30 4.34
N ASN A 32 -5.22 0.65 4.47
CA ASN A 32 -5.33 1.79 3.58
C ASN A 32 -5.05 3.06 4.38
N LEU A 33 -3.99 3.76 4.02
CA LEU A 33 -3.62 5.06 4.56
C LEU A 33 -4.22 6.14 3.67
N ILE A 34 -5.24 6.84 4.18
CA ILE A 34 -6.03 7.82 3.42
C ILE A 34 -5.59 9.23 3.83
N VAL A 35 -5.09 9.99 2.87
CA VAL A 35 -4.62 11.37 3.07
C VAL A 35 -5.20 12.29 2.02
N LYS A 36 -5.39 13.55 2.38
CA LYS A 36 -5.80 14.57 1.41
C LYS A 36 -4.71 14.76 0.36
N LEU A 37 -5.11 14.90 -0.90
CA LEU A 37 -4.19 15.20 -1.99
C LEU A 37 -3.44 16.51 -1.73
N ASP A 38 -2.13 16.48 -1.99
CA ASP A 38 -1.23 17.61 -1.88
C ASP A 38 -0.20 17.52 -3.00
N ARG A 39 -0.16 18.52 -3.87
CA ARG A 39 0.71 18.53 -5.06
C ARG A 39 2.19 18.36 -4.73
N GLN A 40 2.63 18.87 -3.56
CA GLN A 40 4.04 18.81 -3.16
C GLN A 40 4.42 17.46 -2.52
N LYS A 41 3.44 16.71 -1.99
CA LYS A 41 3.68 15.50 -1.21
C LYS A 41 3.29 14.22 -1.95
N VAL A 42 2.38 14.31 -2.91
CA VAL A 42 1.76 13.16 -3.59
C VAL A 42 2.79 12.20 -4.16
N THR A 43 3.87 12.70 -4.76
CA THR A 43 4.89 11.88 -5.42
C THR A 43 5.76 11.10 -4.42
N ASN A 44 6.22 11.76 -3.35
CA ASN A 44 6.98 11.08 -2.30
C ASN A 44 6.13 10.04 -1.55
N ARG A 45 4.83 10.29 -1.37
CA ARG A 45 3.90 9.31 -0.77
C ARG A 45 3.66 8.11 -1.68
N ALA A 46 3.66 8.33 -3.00
CA ALA A 46 3.38 7.28 -3.98
C ALA A 46 4.46 6.18 -4.03
N VAL A 47 5.71 6.47 -3.69
CA VAL A 47 6.77 5.46 -3.69
C VAL A 47 6.75 4.59 -2.43
N VAL A 48 6.20 5.09 -1.31
CA VAL A 48 6.28 4.46 0.01
C VAL A 48 5.78 3.00 0.02
N PRO A 49 4.56 2.66 -0.45
CA PRO A 49 4.06 1.29 -0.34
C PRO A 49 4.90 0.31 -1.16
N PHE A 50 5.50 0.74 -2.24
CA PHE A 50 6.37 -0.10 -3.07
C PHE A 50 7.70 -0.37 -2.38
N ILE A 51 8.31 0.62 -1.70
CA ILE A 51 9.52 0.41 -0.88
C ILE A 51 9.21 -0.53 0.28
N LEU A 52 8.09 -0.33 0.98
CA LEU A 52 7.68 -1.19 2.10
C LEU A 52 7.52 -2.66 1.66
N ARG A 53 7.04 -2.91 0.46
CA ARG A 53 6.91 -4.25 -0.10
C ARG A 53 8.24 -4.95 -0.38
N GLN A 54 9.37 -4.24 -0.37
CA GLN A 54 10.69 -4.84 -0.60
C GLN A 54 11.25 -5.57 0.62
N GLY A 55 10.78 -5.24 1.82
CA GLY A 55 11.23 -5.89 3.04
C GLY A 55 10.92 -5.11 4.31
N SER A 56 11.37 -5.70 5.42
CA SER A 56 11.27 -5.14 6.77
C SER A 56 12.62 -5.35 7.48
N LYS A 57 12.76 -4.89 8.72
CA LYS A 57 13.99 -5.15 9.49
C LYS A 57 14.29 -6.64 9.66
N SER A 58 13.27 -7.49 9.85
CA SER A 58 13.46 -8.95 9.96
C SER A 58 13.61 -9.63 8.61
N CYS A 59 13.15 -8.99 7.54
CA CYS A 59 13.25 -9.45 6.16
C CYS A 59 13.99 -8.39 5.33
N PRO A 60 15.34 -8.30 5.45
CA PRO A 60 16.11 -7.15 4.93
C PRO A 60 16.17 -7.10 3.41
N ASP A 61 15.80 -8.16 2.73
CA ASP A 61 15.72 -8.21 1.28
C ASP A 61 14.47 -8.97 0.79
N PHE A 62 14.14 -8.74 -0.47
CA PHE A 62 12.98 -9.35 -1.11
C PHE A 62 13.05 -10.88 -1.17
N ALA A 63 14.24 -11.48 -1.21
CA ALA A 63 14.38 -12.95 -1.26
C ALA A 63 13.95 -13.57 0.07
N VAL A 64 14.38 -12.99 1.19
CA VAL A 64 13.97 -13.42 2.55
C VAL A 64 12.46 -13.22 2.74
N LEU A 65 11.93 -12.07 2.34
CA LEU A 65 10.50 -11.80 2.40
C LEU A 65 9.70 -12.80 1.56
N ASN A 66 10.16 -13.07 0.33
CA ASN A 66 9.50 -14.01 -0.57
C ASN A 66 9.56 -15.45 -0.03
N GLN A 67 10.66 -15.86 0.59
CA GLN A 67 10.73 -17.16 1.28
C GLN A 67 9.68 -17.24 2.40
N ARG A 68 9.54 -16.21 3.22
CA ARG A 68 8.53 -16.15 4.28
C ARG A 68 7.10 -16.19 3.72
N LEU A 69 6.84 -15.54 2.59
CA LEU A 69 5.55 -15.65 1.89
C LEU A 69 5.29 -17.07 1.35
N CYS A 70 6.33 -17.76 0.86
CA CYS A 70 6.24 -19.15 0.45
C CYS A 70 5.94 -20.07 1.65
N ASP A 71 6.58 -19.84 2.80
CA ASP A 71 6.32 -20.57 4.04
C ASP A 71 4.88 -20.36 4.54
N LEU A 72 4.25 -19.22 4.19
CA LEU A 72 2.84 -18.94 4.40
C LEU A 72 1.96 -19.48 3.25
N TYR A 73 2.31 -20.63 2.70
CA TYR A 73 1.59 -21.33 1.60
C TYR A 73 1.43 -20.47 0.35
N GLY A 74 2.44 -19.67 0.03
CA GLY A 74 2.41 -18.79 -1.14
C GLY A 74 1.49 -17.59 -0.95
N ALA A 75 1.44 -17.04 0.25
CA ALA A 75 0.72 -15.79 0.48
C ALA A 75 1.24 -14.68 -0.45
N SER A 76 0.35 -13.83 -0.93
CA SER A 76 0.73 -12.70 -1.79
C SER A 76 0.65 -11.38 -1.03
N LEU A 77 1.66 -10.55 -1.23
CA LEU A 77 1.76 -9.21 -0.66
C LEU A 77 1.54 -8.17 -1.76
N ASP A 78 0.50 -7.35 -1.61
CA ASP A 78 0.11 -6.33 -2.57
C ASP A 78 0.45 -4.93 -2.04
N ALA A 79 0.91 -4.06 -2.93
CA ALA A 79 1.11 -2.64 -2.67
C ALA A 79 0.51 -1.81 -3.80
N GLY A 80 -0.13 -0.71 -3.48
CA GLY A 80 -0.79 0.09 -4.50
C GLY A 80 -1.09 1.51 -4.08
N ILE A 81 -1.39 2.33 -5.08
CA ILE A 81 -1.85 3.72 -4.93
C ILE A 81 -3.17 3.87 -5.65
N ASP A 82 -4.14 4.38 -4.92
CA ASP A 82 -5.41 4.79 -5.48
C ASP A 82 -5.75 6.24 -5.18
N LYS A 83 -6.76 6.75 -5.87
CA LYS A 83 -7.29 8.10 -5.68
C LYS A 83 -8.81 8.06 -5.70
N PHE A 84 -9.39 8.65 -4.67
CA PHE A 84 -10.84 8.81 -4.59
C PHE A 84 -11.19 10.25 -4.22
N GLY A 85 -11.79 10.99 -5.16
CA GLY A 85 -12.03 12.42 -5.01
C GLY A 85 -10.74 13.18 -4.72
N ASP A 86 -10.72 13.88 -3.60
CA ASP A 86 -9.59 14.69 -3.12
C ASP A 86 -8.60 13.92 -2.24
N TYR A 87 -8.70 12.61 -2.21
CA TYR A 87 -7.86 11.77 -1.35
C TYR A 87 -6.96 10.85 -2.16
N GLN A 88 -5.70 10.74 -1.72
CA GLN A 88 -4.76 9.69 -2.12
C GLN A 88 -4.87 8.55 -1.11
N ILE A 89 -4.88 7.33 -1.60
CA ILE A 89 -4.97 6.11 -0.80
C ILE A 89 -3.71 5.30 -1.05
N ILE A 90 -2.94 5.09 0.01
CA ILE A 90 -1.76 4.24 0.01
C ILE A 90 -2.18 2.90 0.61
N ALA A 91 -2.15 1.85 -0.20
CA ALA A 91 -2.67 0.54 0.15
C ALA A 91 -1.55 -0.49 0.28
N LEU A 92 -1.60 -1.27 1.34
CA LEU A 92 -0.86 -2.51 1.53
C LEU A 92 -1.84 -3.62 1.83
N GLY A 93 -1.63 -4.81 1.29
CA GLY A 93 -2.52 -5.93 1.51
C GLY A 93 -1.78 -7.26 1.47
N ILE A 94 -2.29 -8.24 2.18
CA ILE A 94 -1.83 -9.62 2.14
C ILE A 94 -3.01 -10.55 1.91
N VAL A 95 -2.81 -11.55 1.06
CA VAL A 95 -3.79 -12.60 0.80
C VAL A 95 -3.11 -13.94 1.09
N GLY A 96 -3.70 -14.72 1.97
CA GLY A 96 -3.24 -16.07 2.30
C GLY A 96 -4.40 -17.07 2.29
N ILE A 97 -4.08 -18.35 2.41
CA ILE A 97 -5.10 -19.39 2.56
C ILE A 97 -5.75 -19.29 3.94
N ASP A 98 -6.95 -19.80 4.06
CA ASP A 98 -7.59 -19.95 5.35
C ASP A 98 -6.96 -21.11 6.16
N SER A 99 -6.86 -20.95 7.48
CA SER A 99 -6.24 -21.93 8.40
C SER A 99 -6.82 -23.35 8.24
N ARG A 100 -8.06 -23.48 7.79
CA ARG A 100 -8.70 -24.80 7.52
C ARG A 100 -8.01 -25.58 6.40
N PHE A 101 -7.21 -24.94 5.57
CA PHE A 101 -6.49 -25.56 4.46
C PHE A 101 -5.00 -25.69 4.71
N ALA A 102 -4.52 -25.21 5.87
CA ALA A 102 -3.13 -25.45 6.32
C ALA A 102 -2.95 -26.90 6.74
N LEU A 103 -1.72 -27.43 6.60
CA LEU A 103 -1.42 -28.85 6.89
C LEU A 103 -1.33 -29.12 8.39
N GLU A 104 -0.88 -28.17 9.19
CA GLU A 104 -0.55 -28.32 10.61
C GLU A 104 -1.26 -27.25 11.45
N ASN A 105 -2.56 -27.28 11.60
CA ASN A 105 -3.35 -26.37 12.48
C ASN A 105 -2.75 -24.95 12.68
N GLU A 106 -2.14 -24.39 11.66
CA GLU A 106 -1.45 -23.12 11.70
C GLU A 106 -2.44 -21.95 11.67
N GLU A 107 -2.18 -20.94 12.46
CA GLU A 107 -2.99 -19.72 12.54
C GLU A 107 -2.63 -18.75 11.40
N MET A 108 -3.01 -19.11 10.16
CA MET A 108 -2.63 -18.39 8.94
C MET A 108 -3.01 -16.93 8.95
N VAL A 109 -4.22 -16.60 9.45
CA VAL A 109 -4.71 -15.22 9.55
C VAL A 109 -3.80 -14.39 10.44
N GLN A 110 -3.41 -14.94 11.60
CA GLN A 110 -2.55 -14.24 12.56
C GLN A 110 -1.15 -14.03 12.01
N GLN A 111 -0.59 -15.04 11.33
CA GLN A 111 0.74 -14.96 10.73
C GLN A 111 0.78 -13.95 9.59
N CYS A 112 -0.22 -13.95 8.70
CA CYS A 112 -0.35 -12.96 7.64
C CYS A 112 -0.54 -11.54 8.21
N ALA A 113 -1.38 -11.39 9.24
CA ALA A 113 -1.59 -10.11 9.89
C ALA A 113 -0.32 -9.58 10.55
N ALA A 114 0.43 -10.45 11.23
CA ALA A 114 1.70 -10.10 11.87
C ALA A 114 2.74 -9.64 10.83
N LEU A 115 2.85 -10.35 9.70
CA LEU A 115 3.75 -9.97 8.62
C LEU A 115 3.36 -8.63 8.00
N LEU A 116 2.08 -8.40 7.73
CA LEU A 116 1.60 -7.12 7.18
C LEU A 116 1.86 -5.97 8.16
N ALA A 117 1.61 -6.19 9.45
CA ALA A 117 1.88 -5.20 10.50
C ALA A 117 3.38 -4.90 10.62
N GLU A 118 4.24 -5.91 10.57
CA GLU A 118 5.69 -5.77 10.58
C GLU A 118 6.19 -4.92 9.40
N ILE A 119 5.76 -5.24 8.18
CA ILE A 119 6.12 -4.49 6.97
C ILE A 119 5.68 -3.02 7.08
N LEU A 120 4.50 -2.77 7.63
CA LEU A 120 3.98 -1.42 7.77
C LEU A 120 4.63 -0.63 8.91
N LEU A 121 4.91 -1.27 10.07
CA LEU A 121 5.29 -0.57 11.31
C LEU A 121 6.76 -0.69 11.67
N ASP A 122 7.48 -1.68 11.11
CA ASP A 122 8.92 -1.89 11.35
C ASP A 122 9.71 -2.08 10.04
N PRO A 123 9.62 -1.10 9.11
CA PRO A 123 10.35 -1.14 7.85
C PRO A 123 11.86 -1.02 8.06
N ASP A 124 12.64 -1.40 7.03
CA ASP A 124 14.10 -1.23 7.01
C ASP A 124 14.47 0.25 6.86
N ILE A 125 14.38 0.99 7.96
CA ILE A 125 14.81 2.39 8.07
C ILE A 125 15.99 2.46 9.04
N THR A 126 17.12 2.94 8.54
CA THR A 126 18.34 3.20 9.32
C THR A 126 18.75 4.65 9.17
N ASP A 127 19.05 5.32 10.29
CA ASP A 127 19.43 6.74 10.35
C ASP A 127 18.44 7.68 9.60
N GLY A 128 17.13 7.38 9.70
CA GLY A 128 16.09 8.18 9.06
C GLY A 128 15.99 8.01 7.53
N LYS A 129 16.53 6.92 7.00
CA LYS A 129 16.58 6.62 5.56
C LYS A 129 16.11 5.21 5.29
N PHE A 130 15.33 5.04 4.22
CA PHE A 130 15.11 3.72 3.63
C PHE A 130 16.39 3.17 2.98
N ASN A 131 16.41 1.86 2.74
CA ASN A 131 17.49 1.23 1.98
C ASN A 131 17.64 1.90 0.59
N GLU A 132 18.86 2.33 0.27
CA GLU A 132 19.15 3.08 -0.95
C GLU A 132 18.83 2.29 -2.23
N LYS A 133 19.25 1.01 -2.26
CA LYS A 133 19.00 0.12 -3.39
C LYS A 133 17.50 -0.08 -3.65
N ASN A 134 16.73 -0.33 -2.60
CA ASN A 134 15.28 -0.54 -2.70
C ASN A 134 14.57 0.76 -3.11
N THR A 135 15.01 1.90 -2.58
CA THR A 135 14.45 3.21 -2.95
C THR A 135 14.70 3.53 -4.40
N GLU A 136 15.91 3.31 -4.92
CA GLU A 136 16.22 3.60 -6.32
C GLU A 136 15.49 2.66 -7.27
N LEU A 137 15.35 1.37 -6.92
CA LEU A 137 14.56 0.41 -7.68
C LEU A 137 13.10 0.85 -7.82
N GLU A 138 12.46 1.21 -6.70
CA GLU A 138 11.05 1.58 -6.71
C GLU A 138 10.80 2.98 -7.27
N LYS A 139 11.76 3.88 -7.16
CA LYS A 139 11.75 5.16 -7.86
C LYS A 139 11.76 4.95 -9.38
N GLN A 140 12.62 4.06 -9.89
CA GLN A 140 12.64 3.74 -11.32
C GLN A 140 11.30 3.11 -11.75
N TYR A 141 10.76 2.18 -10.98
CA TYR A 141 9.44 1.59 -11.23
C TYR A 141 8.33 2.65 -11.26
N LEU A 142 8.37 3.63 -10.35
CA LEU A 142 7.41 4.74 -10.32
C LEU A 142 7.53 5.62 -11.58
N LEU A 143 8.77 5.93 -12.01
CA LEU A 143 9.03 6.67 -13.25
C LEU A 143 8.47 5.92 -14.46
N ASP A 144 8.75 4.63 -14.57
CA ASP A 144 8.26 3.79 -15.67
C ASP A 144 6.72 3.71 -15.66
N THR A 145 6.11 3.64 -14.48
CA THR A 145 4.65 3.65 -14.32
C THR A 145 4.03 4.97 -14.80
N ILE A 146 4.65 6.11 -14.45
CA ILE A 146 4.20 7.44 -14.91
C ILE A 146 4.36 7.58 -16.41
N ASP A 147 5.50 7.15 -16.97
CA ASP A 147 5.79 7.23 -18.40
C ASP A 147 4.88 6.28 -19.21
N ALA A 148 4.48 5.14 -18.63
CA ALA A 148 3.59 4.17 -19.26
C ALA A 148 2.12 4.59 -19.32
N GLU A 149 1.68 5.63 -18.58
CA GLU A 149 0.28 6.11 -18.60
C GLU A 149 -0.24 6.37 -20.02
N ILE A 150 0.61 6.84 -20.92
CA ILE A 150 0.24 7.16 -22.32
C ILE A 150 -0.08 5.91 -23.15
N ASN A 151 0.32 4.72 -22.72
CA ASN A 151 0.12 3.48 -23.47
C ASN A 151 -1.36 3.04 -23.45
N ASP A 152 -2.07 3.27 -22.35
CA ASP A 152 -3.54 3.11 -22.29
C ASP A 152 -4.22 4.41 -22.75
N LYS A 153 -4.53 4.49 -24.04
CA LYS A 153 -5.08 5.71 -24.66
C LYS A 153 -6.43 6.12 -24.05
N ARG A 154 -7.26 5.17 -23.63
CA ARG A 154 -8.58 5.45 -23.02
C ARG A 154 -8.39 6.07 -21.63
N THR A 155 -7.62 5.42 -20.78
CA THR A 155 -7.31 5.91 -19.45
C THR A 155 -6.58 7.25 -19.51
N TYR A 156 -5.60 7.39 -20.41
CA TYR A 156 -4.88 8.64 -20.62
C TYR A 156 -5.80 9.79 -21.04
N ALA A 157 -6.71 9.56 -22.01
CA ALA A 157 -7.68 10.58 -22.43
C ALA A 157 -8.59 11.02 -21.25
N THR A 158 -9.02 10.07 -20.41
CA THR A 158 -9.82 10.37 -19.23
C THR A 158 -9.04 11.22 -18.21
N ILE A 159 -7.76 10.90 -17.99
CA ILE A 159 -6.86 11.68 -17.11
C ILE A 159 -6.72 13.09 -17.67
N ARG A 160 -6.41 13.23 -18.96
CA ARG A 160 -6.27 14.55 -19.61
C ARG A 160 -7.55 15.38 -19.57
N CYS A 161 -8.71 14.75 -19.74
CA CYS A 161 -9.99 15.40 -19.59
C CYS A 161 -10.17 15.98 -18.17
N LYS A 162 -9.85 15.18 -17.13
CA LYS A 162 -9.90 15.65 -15.74
C LYS A 162 -8.90 16.77 -15.46
N ASP A 163 -7.67 16.69 -16.00
CA ASP A 163 -6.64 17.72 -15.85
C ASP A 163 -7.14 19.08 -16.36
N VAL A 164 -7.92 19.08 -17.45
CA VAL A 164 -8.47 20.32 -18.03
C VAL A 164 -9.74 20.79 -17.29
N MET A 165 -10.66 19.87 -16.99
CA MET A 165 -11.95 20.21 -16.36
C MET A 165 -11.80 20.66 -14.90
N CYS A 166 -10.85 20.06 -14.18
CA CYS A 166 -10.66 20.26 -12.74
C CYS A 166 -9.31 20.92 -12.42
N ALA A 167 -8.77 21.74 -13.33
CA ALA A 167 -7.40 22.25 -13.25
C ALA A 167 -7.06 22.97 -11.92
N GLU A 168 -8.05 23.61 -11.31
CA GLU A 168 -7.90 24.34 -10.04
C GLU A 168 -8.35 23.53 -8.81
N GLU A 169 -8.79 22.27 -9.02
CA GLU A 169 -9.30 21.41 -7.96
C GLU A 169 -8.25 20.38 -7.53
N LEU A 170 -8.33 19.95 -6.27
CA LEU A 170 -7.41 18.92 -5.75
C LEU A 170 -7.53 17.59 -6.51
N CYS A 171 -8.70 17.26 -7.01
CA CYS A 171 -8.94 16.05 -7.77
C CYS A 171 -8.21 16.01 -9.14
N SER A 172 -7.63 17.11 -9.62
CA SER A 172 -6.73 17.11 -10.79
C SER A 172 -5.36 16.53 -10.47
N ILE A 173 -4.93 16.53 -9.20
CA ILE A 173 -3.62 16.01 -8.80
C ILE A 173 -3.54 14.53 -9.14
N LYS A 174 -2.48 14.12 -9.83
CA LYS A 174 -2.25 12.73 -10.25
C LYS A 174 -1.92 11.82 -9.06
N LYS A 175 -2.45 10.60 -9.06
CA LYS A 175 -2.28 9.65 -7.94
C LYS A 175 -0.84 9.22 -7.71
N TYR A 176 -0.05 9.10 -8.75
CA TYR A 176 1.38 8.76 -8.69
C TYR A 176 2.28 10.01 -8.60
N GLY A 177 1.68 11.19 -8.69
CA GLY A 177 2.43 12.45 -8.74
C GLY A 177 3.00 12.74 -10.11
N TYR A 178 4.19 13.30 -10.14
CA TYR A 178 4.76 13.90 -11.33
C TYR A 178 6.20 13.45 -11.55
N ARG A 179 6.57 13.28 -12.83
CA ARG A 179 7.87 12.75 -13.24
C ARG A 179 9.04 13.56 -12.69
N GLU A 180 8.97 14.89 -12.78
CA GLU A 180 10.00 15.80 -12.28
C GLU A 180 10.23 15.73 -10.76
N ASP A 181 9.20 15.38 -10.00
CA ASP A 181 9.29 15.18 -8.57
C ASP A 181 9.76 13.76 -8.23
N ALA A 182 9.33 12.76 -9.02
CA ALA A 182 9.81 11.38 -8.87
C ALA A 182 11.32 11.26 -9.07
N MET A 183 11.89 12.02 -10.01
CA MET A 183 13.36 12.07 -10.22
C MET A 183 14.13 12.57 -8.99
N LYS A 184 13.50 13.36 -8.11
CA LYS A 184 14.12 13.95 -6.91
C LYS A 184 13.94 13.11 -5.65
N ILE A 185 13.24 11.97 -5.73
CA ILE A 185 13.04 11.08 -4.57
C ILE A 185 14.41 10.58 -4.09
N THR A 186 14.61 10.67 -2.77
CA THR A 186 15.77 10.13 -2.06
C THR A 186 15.31 9.23 -0.92
N PRO A 187 16.17 8.35 -0.39
CA PRO A 187 15.85 7.52 0.78
C PRO A 187 15.31 8.31 1.97
N GLU A 188 15.87 9.50 2.21
CA GLU A 188 15.45 10.40 3.29
C GLU A 188 14.06 11.00 3.01
N SER A 189 13.80 11.44 1.77
CA SER A 189 12.52 12.05 1.42
C SER A 189 11.37 11.03 1.47
N ALA A 190 11.65 9.79 1.08
CA ALA A 190 10.70 8.68 1.18
C ALA A 190 10.41 8.30 2.64
N ALA A 191 11.45 8.23 3.50
CA ALA A 191 11.30 7.95 4.93
C ALA A 191 10.48 9.03 5.64
N LYS A 192 10.73 10.31 5.35
CA LYS A 192 9.92 11.43 5.88
C LYS A 192 8.46 11.36 5.42
N ALA A 193 8.21 10.97 4.16
CA ALA A 193 6.86 10.80 3.66
C ALA A 193 6.13 9.64 4.38
N TYR A 194 6.82 8.53 4.64
CA TYR A 194 6.31 7.41 5.42
C TYR A 194 5.94 7.84 6.86
N GLU A 195 6.84 8.51 7.57
CA GLU A 195 6.58 9.00 8.92
C GLU A 195 5.40 9.97 8.97
N GLU A 196 5.30 10.86 7.99
CA GLU A 196 4.16 11.78 7.87
C GLU A 196 2.86 11.02 7.63
N LEU A 197 2.86 10.00 6.76
CA LEU A 197 1.70 9.15 6.49
C LEU A 197 1.19 8.49 7.77
N LEU A 198 2.07 7.85 8.54
CA LEU A 198 1.67 7.19 9.80
C LEU A 198 1.10 8.19 10.83
N ARG A 199 1.58 9.43 10.84
CA ARG A 199 1.14 10.46 11.78
C ARG A 199 -0.19 11.11 11.39
N THR A 200 -0.47 11.25 10.08
CA THR A 200 -1.55 12.11 9.59
C THR A 200 -2.65 11.39 8.84
N ALA A 201 -2.40 10.17 8.38
CA ALA A 201 -3.39 9.43 7.61
C ALA A 201 -4.55 8.94 8.49
N ARG A 202 -5.73 8.93 7.91
CA ARG A 202 -6.80 8.09 8.39
C ARG A 202 -6.51 6.66 7.94
N VAL A 203 -6.54 5.72 8.88
CA VAL A 203 -6.23 4.33 8.65
C VAL A 203 -7.51 3.51 8.57
N GLU A 204 -7.70 2.81 7.47
CA GLU A 204 -8.79 1.84 7.28
C GLU A 204 -8.18 0.44 7.11
N ILE A 205 -8.41 -0.41 8.09
CA ILE A 205 -8.01 -1.82 8.05
C ILE A 205 -9.25 -2.63 7.64
N MET A 206 -9.08 -3.48 6.63
CA MET A 206 -10.15 -4.33 6.13
C MET A 206 -9.72 -5.79 6.20
N PHE A 207 -10.58 -6.63 6.74
CA PHE A 207 -10.47 -8.09 6.72
C PHE A 207 -11.62 -8.70 5.93
N GLU A 208 -11.30 -9.57 5.00
CA GLU A 208 -12.25 -10.37 4.22
C GLU A 208 -11.82 -11.84 4.31
N GLY A 209 -12.65 -12.69 4.90
CA GLY A 209 -12.23 -14.09 5.09
C GLY A 209 -13.21 -14.92 5.90
N CYS A 210 -12.68 -15.94 6.55
CA CYS A 210 -13.46 -16.86 7.40
C CYS A 210 -13.04 -16.73 8.86
#